data_82c833ad84b3d5c0b927a4f9e25ba9fa
#
_entry.id   82c833ad84b3d5c0b927a4f9e25ba9fa
#
_cell.length_a   1.000
_cell.length_b   1.000
_cell.length_c   1.000
_cell.angle_alpha   90.00
_cell.angle_beta   90.00
_cell.angle_gamma   90.00
#
_symmetry.space_group_name_H-M   'P 1'
#
loop_
_entity.id
_entity.type
_entity.pdbx_description
1 polymer ?
#
loop_
_entity_poly.entity_id
_entity_poly.type
_entity_poly.pdbx_seq_one_letter_code
_entity_poly.pdbx_strand_id
1 'polypeptide(L)'
;MFYEVDKDALALLRAMKDYHENHNPETPISEGTLLAPELASEHTRLEPDTLRYERAVGYLVREGALVWDERVGTVPGVDFYRITQRGLELLGQP
;
A
#
# COMPACT_ATOMS: atom_id res chain seq x y z
N MET A 1 -20.19 10.31 9.91
CA MET A 1 -18.74 10.53 10.05
C MET A 1 -18.09 10.46 8.68
N PHE A 2 -17.27 11.43 8.36
CA PHE A 2 -16.59 11.48 7.08
C PHE A 2 -15.17 10.94 7.19
N TYR A 3 -14.79 10.09 6.25
CA TYR A 3 -13.42 9.65 6.14
C TYR A 3 -12.76 10.44 5.02
N GLU A 4 -11.58 10.92 5.26
CA GLU A 4 -10.78 11.51 4.22
C GLU A 4 -9.99 10.39 3.55
N VAL A 5 -10.48 9.91 2.42
CA VAL A 5 -9.92 8.74 1.72
C VAL A 5 -8.46 8.95 1.36
N ASP A 6 -8.10 10.18 0.96
CA ASP A 6 -6.72 10.53 0.63
C ASP A 6 -5.78 10.41 1.84
N LYS A 7 -6.24 10.79 3.02
CA LYS A 7 -5.44 10.64 4.25
C LYS A 7 -5.31 9.18 4.65
N ASP A 8 -6.39 8.41 4.55
CA ASP A 8 -6.35 6.98 4.81
C ASP A 8 -5.39 6.28 3.84
N ALA A 9 -5.48 6.64 2.56
CA ALA A 9 -4.64 6.07 1.52
C ALA A 9 -3.16 6.38 1.77
N LEU A 10 -2.83 7.62 2.14
CA LEU A 10 -1.45 7.99 2.44
C LEU A 10 -0.93 7.28 3.69
N ALA A 11 -1.76 7.17 4.72
CA ALA A 11 -1.39 6.44 5.93
C ALA A 11 -1.11 4.97 5.62
N LEU A 12 -1.94 4.35 4.78
CA LEU A 12 -1.75 2.96 4.37
C LEU A 12 -0.47 2.82 3.53
N LEU A 13 -0.23 3.74 2.61
CA LEU A 13 0.97 3.69 1.77
C LEU A 13 2.24 3.84 2.62
N ARG A 14 2.23 4.73 3.61
CA ARG A 14 3.34 4.87 4.55
C ARG A 14 3.55 3.61 5.39
N ALA A 15 2.47 2.99 5.82
CA ALA A 15 2.55 1.73 6.57
C ALA A 15 3.14 0.61 5.71
N MET A 16 2.79 0.56 4.43
CA MET A 16 3.37 -0.41 3.51
C MET A 16 4.86 -0.19 3.32
N LYS A 17 5.29 1.07 3.21
CA LYS A 17 6.70 1.41 3.13
C LYS A 17 7.45 0.95 4.38
N ASP A 18 6.91 1.28 5.56
CA ASP A 18 7.53 0.93 6.82
C ASP A 18 7.60 -0.58 7.01
N TYR A 19 6.54 -1.29 6.66
CA TYR A 19 6.51 -2.74 6.71
C TYR A 19 7.61 -3.34 5.83
N HIS A 20 7.73 -2.85 4.59
CA HIS A 20 8.76 -3.32 3.68
C HIS A 20 10.16 -3.08 4.23
N GLU A 21 10.43 -1.87 4.72
CA GLU A 21 11.75 -1.50 5.23
C GLU A 21 12.12 -2.27 6.49
N ASN A 22 11.15 -2.57 7.34
CA ASN A 22 11.37 -3.35 8.56
C ASN A 22 11.70 -4.82 8.26
N HIS A 23 11.12 -5.36 7.18
CA HIS A 23 11.35 -6.75 6.79
C HIS A 23 12.50 -6.92 5.81
N ASN A 24 12.89 -5.85 5.13
CA ASN A 24 13.93 -5.86 4.10
C ASN A 24 14.82 -4.63 4.25
N PRO A 25 15.56 -4.52 5.38
CA PRO A 25 16.32 -3.30 5.66
C PRO A 25 17.43 -3.02 4.65
N GLU A 26 17.87 -4.04 3.91
CA GLU A 26 18.92 -3.89 2.90
C GLU A 26 18.38 -3.51 1.52
N THR A 27 17.06 -3.51 1.37
CA THR A 27 16.41 -3.22 0.09
C THR A 27 15.44 -2.06 0.28
N PRO A 28 15.90 -0.81 0.10
CA PRO A 28 15.00 0.34 0.26
C PRO A 28 13.88 0.29 -0.78
N ILE A 29 12.78 0.95 -0.45
CA ILE A 29 11.63 1.01 -1.36
C ILE A 29 12.03 1.72 -2.65
N SER A 30 11.61 1.16 -3.78
CA SER A 30 11.87 1.72 -5.10
C SER A 30 10.72 1.38 -6.03
N GLU A 31 10.70 1.97 -7.20
CA GLU A 31 9.68 1.68 -8.20
C GLU A 31 9.64 0.18 -8.50
N GLY A 32 8.45 -0.39 -8.49
CA GLY A 32 8.24 -1.82 -8.73
C GLY A 32 8.34 -2.70 -7.49
N THR A 33 8.68 -2.15 -6.33
CA THR A 33 8.68 -2.91 -5.09
C THR A 33 7.29 -3.46 -4.82
N LEU A 34 7.22 -4.75 -4.48
CA LEU A 34 5.96 -5.41 -4.16
C LEU A 34 5.54 -5.10 -2.72
N LEU A 35 4.31 -4.66 -2.58
CA LEU A 35 3.73 -4.30 -1.29
C LEU A 35 2.39 -5.00 -1.11
N ALA A 36 2.09 -5.39 0.12
CA ALA A 36 0.83 -6.02 0.47
C ALA A 36 0.08 -5.14 1.46
N PRO A 37 -0.97 -4.43 1.02
CA PRO A 37 -1.75 -3.57 1.92
C PRO A 37 -2.32 -4.31 3.13
N GLU A 38 -2.77 -5.55 2.93
CA GLU A 38 -3.35 -6.34 4.02
C GLU A 38 -2.36 -6.61 5.14
N LEU A 39 -1.10 -6.88 4.80
CA LEU A 39 -0.06 -7.14 5.80
C LEU A 39 0.32 -5.86 6.55
N ALA A 40 0.30 -4.73 5.85
CA ALA A 40 0.65 -3.44 6.43
C ALA A 40 -0.48 -2.82 7.24
N SER A 41 -1.73 -3.17 6.96
CA SER A 41 -2.89 -2.57 7.61
C SER A 41 -2.94 -2.84 9.11
N GLU A 42 -2.26 -3.87 9.59
CA GLU A 42 -2.14 -4.15 11.02
C GLU A 42 -1.50 -2.99 11.80
N HIS A 43 -0.73 -2.17 11.11
CA HIS A 43 -0.05 -1.02 11.71
C HIS A 43 -0.83 0.28 11.52
N THR A 44 -2.06 0.17 11.08
CA THR A 44 -2.95 1.31 10.89
C THR A 44 -4.28 1.02 11.59
N ARG A 45 -5.20 1.98 11.51
CA ARG A 45 -6.57 1.78 12.00
C ARG A 45 -7.51 1.28 10.89
N LEU A 46 -6.93 0.90 9.76
CA LEU A 46 -7.69 0.42 8.62
C LEU A 46 -7.72 -1.11 8.66
N GLU A 47 -8.83 -1.66 9.13
CA GLU A 47 -8.99 -3.11 9.17
C GLU A 47 -9.21 -3.65 7.76
N PRO A 48 -8.52 -4.73 7.38
CA PRO A 48 -8.75 -5.39 6.09
C PRO A 48 -10.23 -5.77 5.92
N ASP A 49 -10.67 -5.81 4.67
CA ASP A 49 -12.03 -6.17 4.28
C ASP A 49 -13.12 -5.21 4.77
N THR A 50 -12.74 -4.05 5.26
CA THR A 50 -13.70 -2.97 5.54
C THR A 50 -13.83 -2.07 4.32
N LEU A 51 -14.97 -1.39 4.22
CA LEU A 51 -15.19 -0.43 3.13
C LEU A 51 -14.16 0.69 3.15
N ARG A 52 -13.78 1.13 4.34
CA ARG A 52 -12.77 2.17 4.50
C ARG A 52 -11.42 1.73 3.95
N TYR A 53 -11.01 0.51 4.25
CA TYR A 53 -9.78 -0.09 3.72
C TYR A 53 -9.84 -0.18 2.19
N GLU A 54 -10.94 -0.73 1.66
CA GLU A 54 -11.11 -0.90 0.22
C GLU A 54 -11.06 0.43 -0.54
N ARG A 55 -11.64 1.47 0.05
CA ARG A 55 -11.61 2.81 -0.53
C ARG A 55 -10.20 3.38 -0.55
N ALA A 56 -9.43 3.15 0.50
CA ALA A 56 -8.04 3.60 0.56
C ALA A 56 -7.18 2.92 -0.51
N VAL A 57 -7.30 1.60 -0.64
CA VAL A 57 -6.58 0.84 -1.67
C VAL A 57 -7.03 1.29 -3.06
N GLY A 58 -8.34 1.42 -3.28
CA GLY A 58 -8.89 1.87 -4.56
C GLY A 58 -8.41 3.26 -4.95
N TYR A 59 -8.28 4.15 -3.98
CA TYR A 59 -7.74 5.49 -4.21
C TYR A 59 -6.30 5.41 -4.72
N LEU A 60 -5.46 4.60 -4.09
CA LEU A 60 -4.06 4.45 -4.50
C LEU A 60 -3.94 3.86 -5.91
N VAL A 61 -4.81 2.93 -6.26
CA VAL A 61 -4.84 2.35 -7.60
C VAL A 61 -5.30 3.39 -8.63
N ARG A 62 -6.35 4.14 -8.34
CA ARG A 62 -6.87 5.18 -9.26
C ARG A 62 -5.88 6.32 -9.45
N GLU A 63 -5.14 6.69 -8.40
CA GLU A 63 -4.11 7.72 -8.51
C GLU A 63 -2.86 7.22 -9.23
N GLY A 64 -2.83 5.94 -9.59
CA GLY A 64 -1.68 5.35 -10.24
C GLY A 64 -0.50 5.13 -9.32
N ALA A 65 -0.72 5.14 -8.00
CA ALA A 65 0.34 4.90 -7.02
C ALA A 65 0.68 3.41 -6.88
N LEU A 66 -0.30 2.55 -7.07
CA LEU A 66 -0.16 1.10 -6.98
C LEU A 66 -0.73 0.43 -8.22
N VAL A 67 -0.07 -0.64 -8.66
CA VAL A 67 -0.56 -1.51 -9.73
C VAL A 67 -0.65 -2.93 -9.19
N TRP A 68 -1.84 -3.53 -9.30
CA TRP A 68 -2.04 -4.91 -8.85
C TRP A 68 -1.12 -5.86 -9.63
N ASP A 69 -0.48 -6.77 -8.91
CA ASP A 69 0.40 -7.77 -9.52
C ASP A 69 -0.18 -9.16 -9.32
N GLU A 70 -0.80 -9.71 -10.37
CA GLU A 70 -1.42 -11.01 -10.33
C GLU A 70 -0.42 -12.17 -10.29
N ARG A 71 0.87 -11.89 -10.55
CA ARG A 71 1.91 -12.92 -10.58
C ARG A 71 2.32 -13.39 -9.19
N VAL A 72 1.97 -12.64 -8.16
CA VAL A 72 2.38 -12.91 -6.79
C VAL A 72 1.17 -13.35 -5.97
N GLY A 73 0.53 -14.43 -6.39
CA GLY A 73 -0.65 -14.97 -5.72
C GLY A 73 -0.34 -16.17 -4.83
N THR A 74 0.83 -16.20 -4.19
CA THR A 74 1.26 -17.39 -3.44
C THR A 74 0.73 -17.44 -2.01
N VAL A 75 0.25 -16.32 -1.48
CA VAL A 75 -0.34 -16.27 -0.13
C VAL A 75 -1.85 -16.09 -0.28
N PRO A 76 -2.66 -17.11 0.09
CA PRO A 76 -4.11 -16.99 -0.02
C PRO A 76 -4.66 -15.80 0.77
N GLY A 77 -5.56 -15.04 0.16
CA GLY A 77 -6.20 -13.90 0.79
C GLY A 77 -5.37 -12.63 0.85
N VAL A 78 -4.17 -12.64 0.27
CA VAL A 78 -3.29 -11.47 0.25
C VAL A 78 -3.03 -11.06 -1.20
N ASP A 79 -3.39 -9.83 -1.53
CA ASP A 79 -3.09 -9.24 -2.83
C ASP A 79 -1.82 -8.41 -2.74
N PHE A 80 -0.98 -8.55 -3.75
CA PHE A 80 0.26 -7.79 -3.85
C PHE A 80 0.13 -6.73 -4.94
N TYR A 81 0.74 -5.58 -4.68
CA TYR A 81 0.77 -4.46 -5.61
C TYR A 81 2.20 -3.99 -5.78
N ARG A 82 2.51 -3.50 -6.98
CA ARG A 82 3.78 -2.84 -7.23
C ARG A 82 3.60 -1.34 -7.05
N ILE A 83 4.50 -0.74 -6.27
CA ILE A 83 4.50 0.72 -6.15
C ILE A 83 5.07 1.33 -7.43
N THR A 84 4.47 2.45 -7.84
CA THR A 84 4.87 3.18 -9.03
C THR A 84 5.70 4.40 -8.64
N GLN A 85 6.25 5.11 -9.64
CA GLN A 85 6.89 6.39 -9.41
C GLN A 85 5.92 7.37 -8.74
N ARG A 86 4.65 7.36 -9.14
CA ARG A 86 3.62 8.20 -8.50
C ARG A 86 3.45 7.88 -7.03
N GLY A 87 3.48 6.59 -6.67
CA GLY A 87 3.42 6.17 -5.27
C GLY A 87 4.60 6.69 -4.47
N LEU A 88 5.79 6.64 -5.04
CA LEU A 88 7.00 7.19 -4.40
C LEU A 88 6.89 8.69 -4.20
N GLU A 89 6.34 9.41 -5.19
CA GLU A 89 6.12 10.85 -5.07
C GLU A 89 5.16 11.18 -3.93
N LEU A 90 4.09 10.40 -3.78
CA LEU A 90 3.14 10.59 -2.70
C LEU A 90 3.77 10.36 -1.32
N LEU A 91 4.79 9.51 -1.26
CA LEU A 91 5.57 9.29 -0.04
C LEU A 91 6.63 10.37 0.21
N GLY A 92 6.82 11.29 -0.74
CA GLY A 92 7.87 12.27 -0.67
C GLY A 92 9.25 11.72 -1.03
N GLN A 93 9.29 10.57 -1.70
CA GLN A 93 10.54 9.96 -2.17
C GLN A 93 10.87 10.51 -3.55
N PRO A 94 12.12 10.91 -3.80
CA PRO A 94 12.53 11.36 -5.13
C PRO A 94 12.59 10.24 -6.15
#